data_a145b64eb25434c6396118746ad61925
#
_entry.id   a145b64eb25434c6396118746ad61925
#
_cell.length_a   1.000
_cell.length_b   1.000
_cell.length_c   1.000
_cell.angle_alpha   90.00
_cell.angle_beta   90.00
_cell.angle_gamma   90.00
#
_symmetry.space_group_name_H-M   'P 1'
#
loop_
_entity.id
_entity.type
_entity.pdbx_description
1 polymer ?
#
loop_
_entity_poly.entity_id
_entity_poly.type
_entity_poly.pdbx_seq_one_letter_code
_entity_poly.pdbx_strand_id
1 'polypeptide(L)'
;MKTRKQDEELLLYSQGQLAFLASQRQRKKAVIWSRIILSIGFLVLWQKGFDFEWIDDFYFSSPRAIGILFLQDLQDMSLLRHIGMTLWESVVSFLLIVTFSLILATLFWFLPGLGHTFEPFLIVLNSLPKSALAPLIIVWLGTGPKTIILCGMSVGIFGCILNLYQVFIQTDPERLKLIETLGGNRLQAFTKVVFPGSLPTFLSIAKTNIGLALVGVIIGEFLAGRQGLGYLIIYGEQVFKLDLLIMSIVILCAIAMLLYWLLSLLERQIEHRMLGM
;
A
#
# COMPACT_ATOMS: atom_id res chain seq x y z
N MET A 1 0.93 -10.34 -37.27
CA MET A 1 -0.24 -9.43 -37.28
C MET A 1 -0.09 -8.17 -36.43
N LYS A 2 0.67 -8.19 -35.32
CA LYS A 2 0.95 -6.99 -34.47
C LYS A 2 1.85 -5.94 -35.12
N THR A 3 2.80 -6.32 -35.97
CA THR A 3 3.76 -5.44 -36.63
C THR A 3 3.11 -4.55 -37.70
N ARG A 4 2.15 -5.06 -38.45
CA ARG A 4 1.49 -4.31 -39.55
C ARG A 4 0.59 -3.17 -39.07
N LYS A 5 -0.09 -3.33 -37.92
CA LYS A 5 -0.87 -2.26 -37.27
C LYS A 5 0.02 -1.14 -36.69
N GLN A 6 1.20 -1.50 -36.17
CA GLN A 6 2.15 -0.51 -35.68
C GLN A 6 2.76 0.33 -36.80
N ASP A 7 2.99 -0.26 -37.99
CA ASP A 7 3.54 0.43 -39.12
C ASP A 7 2.51 1.38 -39.78
N GLU A 8 1.22 1.02 -39.80
CA GLU A 8 0.12 1.88 -40.26
C GLU A 8 -0.14 3.07 -39.31
N GLU A 9 -0.05 2.86 -37.98
CA GLU A 9 -0.13 3.96 -37.01
C GLU A 9 1.07 4.94 -37.12
N LEU A 10 2.26 4.44 -37.43
CA LEU A 10 3.45 5.27 -37.61
C LEU A 10 3.37 6.21 -38.83
N LEU A 11 2.62 5.83 -39.84
CA LEU A 11 2.40 6.66 -41.05
C LEU A 11 1.47 7.87 -40.81
N LEU A 12 0.71 7.85 -39.69
CA LEU A 12 -0.20 8.94 -39.31
C LEU A 12 0.50 10.06 -38.50
N TYR A 13 1.72 9.84 -38.05
CA TYR A 13 2.46 10.81 -37.22
C TYR A 13 3.39 11.69 -38.08
N SER A 14 3.42 12.99 -37.81
CA SER A 14 4.41 13.88 -38.40
C SER A 14 5.84 13.49 -37.96
N GLN A 15 6.85 13.81 -38.79
CA GLN A 15 8.26 13.51 -38.44
C GLN A 15 8.67 14.09 -37.08
N GLY A 16 8.15 15.27 -36.71
CA GLY A 16 8.38 15.87 -35.40
C GLY A 16 7.79 15.06 -34.26
N GLN A 17 6.60 14.47 -34.43
CA GLN A 17 5.99 13.59 -33.45
C GLN A 17 6.75 12.27 -33.28
N LEU A 18 7.25 11.70 -34.37
CA LEU A 18 8.08 10.49 -34.32
C LEU A 18 9.39 10.72 -33.57
N ALA A 19 10.06 11.88 -33.85
CA ALA A 19 11.27 12.28 -33.11
C ALA A 19 11.01 12.50 -31.61
N PHE A 20 9.88 13.13 -31.28
CA PHE A 20 9.46 13.31 -29.88
C PHE A 20 9.17 11.98 -29.17
N LEU A 21 8.44 11.06 -29.80
CA LEU A 21 8.16 9.73 -29.25
C LEU A 21 9.44 8.90 -29.09
N ALA A 22 10.38 8.99 -30.04
CA ALA A 22 11.68 8.34 -29.94
C ALA A 22 12.51 8.89 -28.77
N SER A 23 12.56 10.21 -28.61
CA SER A 23 13.26 10.86 -27.47
C SER A 23 12.62 10.49 -26.13
N GLN A 24 11.31 10.44 -26.04
CA GLN A 24 10.59 9.98 -24.86
C GLN A 24 10.90 8.50 -24.51
N ARG A 25 10.94 7.62 -25.54
CA ARG A 25 11.31 6.21 -25.35
C ARG A 25 12.76 6.05 -24.87
N GLN A 26 13.69 6.82 -25.45
CA GLN A 26 15.08 6.85 -25.01
C GLN A 26 15.21 7.34 -23.57
N ARG A 27 14.51 8.41 -23.21
CA ARG A 27 14.48 8.96 -21.85
C ARG A 27 13.92 7.94 -20.84
N LYS A 28 12.82 7.26 -21.17
CA LYS A 28 12.27 6.19 -20.33
C LYS A 28 13.27 5.03 -20.14
N LYS A 29 13.93 4.59 -21.21
CA LYS A 29 14.98 3.56 -21.14
C LYS A 29 16.15 4.02 -20.29
N ALA A 30 16.64 5.24 -20.48
CA ALA A 30 17.73 5.82 -19.70
C ALA A 30 17.39 5.86 -18.20
N VAL A 31 16.17 6.27 -17.84
CA VAL A 31 15.69 6.28 -16.44
C VAL A 31 15.65 4.85 -15.85
N ILE A 32 15.21 3.86 -16.62
CA ILE A 32 15.18 2.47 -16.16
C ILE A 32 16.62 1.97 -15.94
N TRP A 33 17.51 2.19 -16.91
CA TRP A 33 18.90 1.79 -16.79
C TRP A 33 19.63 2.50 -15.63
N SER A 34 19.39 3.81 -15.44
CA SER A 34 19.98 4.53 -14.31
C SER A 34 19.51 3.97 -12.96
N ARG A 35 18.24 3.59 -12.83
CA ARG A 35 17.72 2.93 -11.62
C ARG A 35 18.39 1.57 -11.37
N ILE A 36 18.52 0.75 -12.41
CA ILE A 36 19.17 -0.57 -12.31
C ILE A 36 20.65 -0.41 -11.93
N ILE A 37 21.38 0.49 -12.60
CA ILE A 37 22.80 0.77 -12.31
C ILE A 37 22.97 1.26 -10.88
N LEU A 38 22.09 2.15 -10.41
CA LEU A 38 22.13 2.69 -9.06
C LEU A 38 21.85 1.61 -8.02
N SER A 39 20.86 0.74 -8.26
CA SER A 39 20.55 -0.39 -7.36
C SER A 39 21.68 -1.42 -7.31
N ILE A 40 22.23 -1.81 -8.47
CA ILE A 40 23.36 -2.75 -8.53
C ILE A 40 24.61 -2.11 -7.91
N GLY A 41 24.88 -0.83 -8.23
CA GLY A 41 26.01 -0.07 -7.65
C GLY A 41 25.93 -0.02 -6.13
N PHE A 42 24.75 0.23 -5.57
CA PHE A 42 24.53 0.19 -4.13
C PHE A 42 24.83 -1.19 -3.53
N LEU A 43 24.32 -2.27 -4.12
CA LEU A 43 24.56 -3.63 -3.63
C LEU A 43 26.05 -4.02 -3.71
N VAL A 44 26.73 -3.62 -4.79
CA VAL A 44 28.18 -3.86 -4.97
C VAL A 44 28.99 -3.06 -3.95
N LEU A 45 28.66 -1.78 -3.75
CA LEU A 45 29.33 -0.94 -2.75
C LEU A 45 29.12 -1.49 -1.33
N TRP A 46 27.89 -1.94 -1.01
CA TRP A 46 27.59 -2.56 0.27
C TRP A 46 28.41 -3.84 0.49
N GLN A 47 28.43 -4.76 -0.49
CA GLN A 47 29.23 -5.98 -0.41
C GLN A 47 30.74 -5.67 -0.30
N LYS A 48 31.24 -4.70 -1.08
CA LYS A 48 32.65 -4.30 -1.03
C LYS A 48 33.03 -3.64 0.28
N GLY A 49 32.14 -2.78 0.84
CA GLY A 49 32.34 -2.19 2.16
C GLY A 49 32.48 -3.26 3.25
N PHE A 50 31.76 -4.36 3.09
CA PHE A 50 31.87 -5.53 3.96
C PHE A 50 33.16 -6.31 3.72
N ASP A 51 33.51 -6.63 2.46
CA ASP A 51 34.74 -7.35 2.10
C ASP A 51 36.03 -6.60 2.50
N PHE A 52 35.99 -5.25 2.58
CA PHE A 52 37.10 -4.42 3.01
C PHE A 52 37.13 -4.09 4.51
N GLU A 53 36.25 -4.76 5.31
CA GLU A 53 36.13 -4.54 6.76
C GLU A 53 35.83 -3.08 7.16
N TRP A 54 35.27 -2.27 6.22
CA TRP A 54 34.79 -0.92 6.53
C TRP A 54 33.47 -0.97 7.33
N ILE A 55 32.77 -2.09 7.21
CA ILE A 55 31.48 -2.36 7.87
C ILE A 55 31.70 -3.58 8.77
N ASP A 56 31.44 -3.42 10.06
CA ASP A 56 31.62 -4.45 11.08
C ASP A 56 30.52 -5.53 10.94
N ASP A 57 30.93 -6.79 10.89
CA ASP A 57 30.08 -7.97 10.84
C ASP A 57 29.07 -8.02 11.98
N PHE A 58 29.42 -7.42 13.11
CA PHE A 58 28.57 -7.43 14.29
C PHE A 58 27.37 -6.49 14.19
N TYR A 59 27.48 -5.39 13.43
CA TYR A 59 26.41 -4.37 13.31
C TYR A 59 25.66 -4.43 11.99
N PHE A 60 26.21 -5.05 10.98
CA PHE A 60 25.64 -5.09 9.64
C PHE A 60 25.80 -6.46 9.01
N SER A 61 24.83 -6.85 8.19
CA SER A 61 24.92 -8.06 7.36
C SER A 61 25.44 -7.74 5.97
N SER A 62 25.90 -8.77 5.23
CA SER A 62 26.26 -8.65 3.83
C SER A 62 25.15 -9.14 2.90
N PRO A 63 25.01 -8.57 1.69
CA PRO A 63 24.07 -9.07 0.68
C PRO A 63 24.21 -10.58 0.41
N ARG A 64 25.42 -11.09 0.47
CA ARG A 64 25.73 -12.52 0.29
C ARG A 64 25.18 -13.38 1.44
N ALA A 65 25.39 -12.96 2.69
CA ALA A 65 24.87 -13.68 3.88
C ALA A 65 23.35 -13.70 3.88
N ILE A 66 22.71 -12.57 3.56
CA ILE A 66 21.25 -12.46 3.42
C ILE A 66 20.73 -13.44 2.34
N GLY A 67 21.41 -13.50 1.18
CA GLY A 67 21.01 -14.40 0.09
C GLY A 67 21.13 -15.88 0.46
N ILE A 68 22.18 -16.28 1.18
CA ILE A 68 22.37 -17.65 1.66
C ILE A 68 21.30 -18.02 2.66
N LEU A 69 21.05 -17.16 3.66
CA LEU A 69 20.02 -17.37 4.68
C LEU A 69 18.62 -17.47 4.05
N PHE A 70 18.30 -16.58 3.09
CA PHE A 70 17.05 -16.64 2.35
C PHE A 70 16.81 -17.99 1.67
N LEU A 71 17.84 -18.55 1.01
CA LEU A 71 17.73 -19.85 0.35
C LEU A 71 17.57 -21.01 1.34
N GLN A 72 18.25 -20.94 2.49
CA GLN A 72 18.14 -21.96 3.55
C GLN A 72 16.72 -21.94 4.17
N ASP A 73 16.25 -20.78 4.62
CA ASP A 73 14.93 -20.64 5.27
C ASP A 73 13.77 -20.89 4.29
N LEU A 74 14.01 -20.72 2.97
CA LEU A 74 13.04 -21.07 1.94
C LEU A 74 12.89 -22.59 1.79
N GLN A 75 14.01 -23.36 1.90
CA GLN A 75 13.99 -24.82 1.83
C GLN A 75 13.25 -25.42 3.02
N ASP A 76 13.40 -24.86 4.20
CA ASP A 76 12.75 -25.31 5.43
C ASP A 76 11.27 -24.89 5.53
N MET A 77 10.74 -24.17 4.53
CA MET A 77 9.36 -23.65 4.50
C MET A 77 8.99 -22.74 5.69
N SER A 78 9.92 -22.45 6.59
CA SER A 78 9.69 -21.60 7.78
C SER A 78 9.41 -20.16 7.36
N LEU A 79 10.22 -19.63 6.46
CA LEU A 79 10.09 -18.29 5.91
C LEU A 79 8.75 -18.07 5.21
N LEU A 80 8.28 -19.05 4.42
CA LEU A 80 7.00 -18.96 3.73
C LEU A 80 5.81 -18.85 4.70
N ARG A 81 5.90 -19.50 5.85
CA ARG A 81 4.88 -19.40 6.91
C ARG A 81 4.83 -17.98 7.48
N HIS A 82 5.98 -17.38 7.76
CA HIS A 82 6.08 -16.01 8.26
C HIS A 82 5.58 -15.00 7.22
N ILE A 83 5.98 -15.14 5.96
CA ILE A 83 5.48 -14.32 4.85
C ILE A 83 3.96 -14.44 4.72
N GLY A 84 3.44 -15.67 4.72
CA GLY A 84 2.01 -15.93 4.60
C GLY A 84 1.20 -15.30 5.73
N MET A 85 1.73 -15.32 6.96
CA MET A 85 1.07 -14.74 8.12
C MET A 85 0.98 -13.20 7.99
N THR A 86 2.11 -12.53 7.75
CA THR A 86 2.13 -11.06 7.54
C THR A 86 1.23 -10.63 6.37
N LEU A 87 1.24 -11.38 5.26
CA LEU A 87 0.36 -11.10 4.12
C LEU A 87 -1.12 -11.24 4.50
N TRP A 88 -1.48 -12.32 5.16
CA TRP A 88 -2.85 -12.57 5.61
C TRP A 88 -3.34 -11.46 6.54
N GLU A 89 -2.57 -11.14 7.58
CA GLU A 89 -2.93 -10.10 8.54
C GLU A 89 -3.04 -8.72 7.89
N SER A 90 -2.13 -8.41 6.95
CA SER A 90 -2.14 -7.14 6.20
C SER A 90 -3.35 -7.02 5.27
N VAL A 91 -3.67 -8.08 4.53
CA VAL A 91 -4.83 -8.08 3.61
C VAL A 91 -6.14 -7.99 4.39
N VAL A 92 -6.26 -8.73 5.49
CA VAL A 92 -7.48 -8.66 6.34
C VAL A 92 -7.62 -7.28 6.96
N SER A 93 -6.54 -6.71 7.54
CA SER A 93 -6.54 -5.35 8.09
C SER A 93 -6.96 -4.32 7.03
N PHE A 94 -6.39 -4.41 5.84
CA PHE A 94 -6.73 -3.55 4.70
C PHE A 94 -8.21 -3.65 4.30
N LEU A 95 -8.74 -4.86 4.16
CA LEU A 95 -10.13 -5.07 3.82
C LEU A 95 -11.08 -4.50 4.88
N LEU A 96 -10.73 -4.65 6.16
CA LEU A 96 -11.48 -4.05 7.26
C LEU A 96 -11.41 -2.51 7.20
N ILE A 97 -10.23 -1.91 7.00
CA ILE A 97 -10.08 -0.47 6.82
C ILE A 97 -11.01 0.04 5.73
N VAL A 98 -10.91 -0.54 4.53
CA VAL A 98 -11.66 -0.09 3.35
C VAL A 98 -13.16 -0.26 3.55
N THR A 99 -13.59 -1.41 4.06
CA THR A 99 -15.03 -1.72 4.26
C THR A 99 -15.64 -0.81 5.31
N PHE A 100 -15.05 -0.71 6.49
CA PHE A 100 -15.60 0.15 7.55
C PHE A 100 -15.53 1.63 7.19
N SER A 101 -14.46 2.08 6.52
CA SER A 101 -14.35 3.46 6.07
C SER A 101 -15.40 3.80 5.03
N LEU A 102 -15.66 2.90 4.09
CA LEU A 102 -16.70 3.10 3.07
C LEU A 102 -18.09 3.19 3.70
N ILE A 103 -18.40 2.30 4.65
CA ILE A 103 -19.68 2.30 5.37
C ILE A 103 -19.86 3.61 6.15
N LEU A 104 -18.86 4.01 6.94
CA LEU A 104 -18.96 5.21 7.78
C LEU A 104 -18.96 6.50 6.94
N ALA A 105 -18.12 6.62 5.92
CA ALA A 105 -18.11 7.78 5.03
C ALA A 105 -19.44 7.92 4.29
N THR A 106 -20.02 6.80 3.85
CA THR A 106 -21.38 6.77 3.24
C THR A 106 -22.43 7.22 4.24
N LEU A 107 -22.38 6.70 5.46
CA LEU A 107 -23.32 7.10 6.52
C LEU A 107 -23.24 8.61 6.80
N PHE A 108 -22.04 9.17 6.90
CA PHE A 108 -21.83 10.60 7.13
C PHE A 108 -22.32 11.45 5.96
N TRP A 109 -22.18 10.97 4.73
CA TRP A 109 -22.76 11.67 3.58
C TRP A 109 -24.30 11.69 3.62
N PHE A 110 -24.94 10.59 4.03
CA PHE A 110 -26.40 10.56 4.21
C PHE A 110 -26.90 11.37 5.42
N LEU A 111 -26.07 11.47 6.47
CA LEU A 111 -26.39 12.15 7.72
C LEU A 111 -25.34 13.23 8.01
N PRO A 112 -25.40 14.41 7.32
CA PRO A 112 -24.36 15.44 7.44
C PRO A 112 -24.13 15.94 8.86
N GLY A 113 -25.18 15.99 9.69
CA GLY A 113 -25.07 16.34 11.11
C GLY A 113 -24.12 15.42 11.88
N LEU A 114 -24.16 14.11 11.60
CA LEU A 114 -23.20 13.16 12.17
C LEU A 114 -21.80 13.39 11.61
N GLY A 115 -21.67 13.61 10.29
CA GLY A 115 -20.39 13.90 9.66
C GLY A 115 -19.67 15.06 10.34
N HIS A 116 -20.32 16.21 10.43
CA HIS A 116 -19.78 17.42 11.10
C HIS A 116 -19.47 17.22 12.58
N THR A 117 -20.28 16.40 13.28
CA THR A 117 -20.04 16.10 14.70
C THR A 117 -18.82 15.24 14.90
N PHE A 118 -18.64 14.18 14.07
CA PHE A 118 -17.55 13.22 14.25
C PHE A 118 -16.23 13.64 13.59
N GLU A 119 -16.26 14.52 12.61
CA GLU A 119 -15.06 14.98 11.89
C GLU A 119 -13.93 15.46 12.82
N PRO A 120 -14.14 16.34 13.82
CA PRO A 120 -13.08 16.75 14.73
C PRO A 120 -12.48 15.58 15.53
N PHE A 121 -13.33 14.63 15.97
CA PHE A 121 -12.86 13.44 16.69
C PHE A 121 -12.02 12.53 15.81
N LEU A 122 -12.41 12.34 14.55
CA LEU A 122 -11.63 11.56 13.60
C LEU A 122 -10.27 12.20 13.31
N ILE A 123 -10.19 13.52 13.22
CA ILE A 123 -8.93 14.26 13.05
C ILE A 123 -8.01 14.01 14.24
N VAL A 124 -8.52 14.13 15.47
CA VAL A 124 -7.75 13.86 16.70
C VAL A 124 -7.29 12.40 16.74
N LEU A 125 -8.19 11.45 16.48
CA LEU A 125 -7.86 10.02 16.46
C LEU A 125 -6.85 9.68 15.37
N ASN A 126 -6.91 10.34 14.21
CA ASN A 126 -5.93 10.18 13.15
C ASN A 126 -4.55 10.75 13.52
N SER A 127 -4.48 11.72 14.40
CA SER A 127 -3.23 12.36 14.84
C SER A 127 -2.53 11.61 15.98
N LEU A 128 -3.22 10.65 16.64
CA LEU A 128 -2.61 9.87 17.71
C LEU A 128 -1.44 9.03 17.21
N PRO A 129 -0.35 8.89 18.01
CA PRO A 129 0.73 7.96 17.72
C PRO A 129 0.21 6.52 17.70
N LYS A 130 0.16 5.93 16.49
CA LYS A 130 -0.44 4.59 16.31
C LYS A 130 0.30 3.50 17.07
N SER A 131 1.63 3.62 17.18
CA SER A 131 2.46 2.72 17.98
C SER A 131 2.12 2.72 19.46
N ALA A 132 1.61 3.83 19.99
CA ALA A 132 1.16 3.92 21.39
C ALA A 132 -0.18 3.21 21.63
N LEU A 133 -0.99 3.00 20.59
CA LEU A 133 -2.25 2.25 20.72
C LEU A 133 -2.04 0.74 20.77
N ALA A 134 -0.97 0.21 20.19
CA ALA A 134 -0.73 -1.23 20.11
C ALA A 134 -0.64 -1.91 21.48
N PRO A 135 0.11 -1.38 22.50
CA PRO A 135 0.10 -1.97 23.84
C PRO A 135 -1.28 -1.99 24.49
N LEU A 136 -2.10 -0.96 24.25
CA LEU A 136 -3.47 -0.89 24.79
C LEU A 136 -4.36 -1.98 24.18
N ILE A 137 -4.27 -2.18 22.86
CA ILE A 137 -5.00 -3.22 22.15
C ILE A 137 -4.58 -4.62 22.67
N ILE A 138 -3.29 -4.82 22.95
CA ILE A 138 -2.77 -6.07 23.50
C ILE A 138 -3.33 -6.34 24.90
N VAL A 139 -3.42 -5.33 25.76
CA VAL A 139 -4.00 -5.47 27.11
C VAL A 139 -5.48 -5.87 27.03
N TRP A 140 -6.23 -5.35 26.05
CA TRP A 140 -7.66 -5.66 25.92
C TRP A 140 -7.94 -7.02 25.28
N LEU A 141 -7.13 -7.43 24.29
CA LEU A 141 -7.43 -8.59 23.44
C LEU A 141 -6.43 -9.75 23.59
N GLY A 142 -5.36 -9.53 24.36
CA GLY A 142 -4.27 -10.49 24.46
C GLY A 142 -3.38 -10.50 23.23
N THR A 143 -2.46 -11.47 23.18
CA THR A 143 -1.56 -11.69 22.04
C THR A 143 -2.21 -12.57 20.99
N GLY A 144 -1.95 -12.30 19.70
CA GLY A 144 -2.41 -13.16 18.62
C GLY A 144 -2.86 -12.40 17.37
N PRO A 145 -3.27 -13.12 16.31
CA PRO A 145 -3.59 -12.53 14.99
C PRO A 145 -4.71 -11.49 15.04
N LYS A 146 -5.72 -11.66 15.89
CA LYS A 146 -6.80 -10.67 16.03
C LYS A 146 -6.29 -9.31 16.48
N THR A 147 -5.39 -9.31 17.45
CA THR A 147 -4.74 -8.11 17.98
C THR A 147 -3.90 -7.43 16.92
N ILE A 148 -3.11 -8.22 16.17
CA ILE A 148 -2.26 -7.73 15.10
C ILE A 148 -3.10 -7.10 13.97
N ILE A 149 -4.19 -7.76 13.55
CA ILE A 149 -5.13 -7.22 12.57
C ILE A 149 -5.74 -5.90 13.03
N LEU A 150 -6.12 -5.78 14.31
CA LEU A 150 -6.64 -4.51 14.85
C LEU A 150 -5.57 -3.42 14.95
N CYS A 151 -4.32 -3.78 15.25
CA CYS A 151 -3.20 -2.84 15.14
C CYS A 151 -3.06 -2.34 13.69
N GLY A 152 -3.10 -3.26 12.70
CA GLY A 152 -3.11 -2.92 11.28
C GLY A 152 -4.23 -1.96 10.91
N MET A 153 -5.45 -2.27 11.36
CA MET A 153 -6.64 -1.45 11.11
C MET A 153 -6.52 -0.05 11.74
N SER A 154 -6.01 0.04 12.98
CA SER A 154 -5.94 1.31 13.72
C SER A 154 -5.10 2.38 13.04
N VAL A 155 -4.11 1.99 12.24
CA VAL A 155 -3.21 2.92 11.56
C VAL A 155 -3.90 3.65 10.41
N GLY A 156 -4.76 2.98 9.65
CA GLY A 156 -5.33 3.53 8.43
C GLY A 156 -6.78 4.02 8.55
N ILE A 157 -7.57 3.45 9.47
CA ILE A 157 -9.04 3.60 9.45
C ILE A 157 -9.52 5.05 9.55
N PHE A 158 -8.99 5.83 10.50
CA PHE A 158 -9.46 7.20 10.73
C PHE A 158 -9.16 8.12 9.55
N GLY A 159 -7.95 8.04 9.00
CA GLY A 159 -7.57 8.79 7.81
C GLY A 159 -8.35 8.35 6.57
N CYS A 160 -8.63 7.06 6.43
CA CYS A 160 -9.43 6.54 5.32
C CYS A 160 -10.88 7.04 5.36
N ILE A 161 -11.52 7.04 6.54
CA ILE A 161 -12.87 7.59 6.73
C ILE A 161 -12.91 9.07 6.36
N LEU A 162 -11.97 9.87 6.90
CA LEU A 162 -11.90 11.30 6.62
C LEU A 162 -11.72 11.57 5.12
N ASN A 163 -10.76 10.92 4.48
CA ASN A 163 -10.49 11.12 3.07
C ASN A 163 -11.68 10.74 2.19
N LEU A 164 -12.33 9.61 2.47
CA LEU A 164 -13.52 9.19 1.72
C LEU A 164 -14.70 10.14 1.93
N TYR A 165 -14.94 10.57 3.17
CA TYR A 165 -16.00 11.52 3.47
C TYR A 165 -15.76 12.84 2.74
N GLN A 166 -14.54 13.38 2.77
CA GLN A 166 -14.17 14.60 2.05
C GLN A 166 -14.40 14.46 0.54
N VAL A 167 -14.05 13.34 -0.07
CA VAL A 167 -14.29 13.08 -1.49
C VAL A 167 -15.79 13.07 -1.80
N PHE A 168 -16.62 12.50 -0.94
CA PHE A 168 -18.08 12.45 -1.14
C PHE A 168 -18.73 13.83 -1.04
N ILE A 169 -18.32 14.67 -0.08
CA ILE A 169 -18.89 16.02 0.08
C ILE A 169 -18.38 17.01 -0.97
N GLN A 170 -17.21 16.76 -1.58
CA GLN A 170 -16.67 17.59 -2.67
C GLN A 170 -17.34 17.32 -4.03
N THR A 171 -18.33 16.43 -4.09
CA THR A 171 -19.09 16.20 -5.32
C THR A 171 -19.80 17.49 -5.75
N ASP A 172 -19.68 17.83 -7.03
CA ASP A 172 -20.24 19.03 -7.64
C ASP A 172 -21.74 19.19 -7.31
N PRO A 173 -22.14 20.28 -6.63
CA PRO A 173 -23.53 20.53 -6.25
C PRO A 173 -24.47 20.63 -7.46
N GLU A 174 -23.99 21.08 -8.62
CA GLU A 174 -24.82 21.19 -9.82
C GLU A 174 -25.25 19.81 -10.32
N ARG A 175 -24.37 18.82 -10.23
CA ARG A 175 -24.70 17.43 -10.60
C ARG A 175 -25.72 16.82 -9.65
N LEU A 176 -25.66 17.12 -8.37
CA LEU A 176 -26.63 16.67 -7.38
C LEU A 176 -28.00 17.33 -7.64
N LYS A 177 -28.02 18.64 -7.91
CA LYS A 177 -29.21 19.37 -8.25
C LYS A 177 -29.88 18.88 -9.54
N LEU A 178 -29.08 18.46 -10.53
CA LEU A 178 -29.60 17.84 -11.75
C LEU A 178 -30.42 16.56 -11.44
N ILE A 179 -29.93 15.70 -10.55
CA ILE A 179 -30.68 14.50 -10.16
C ILE A 179 -32.00 14.87 -9.46
N GLU A 180 -32.00 15.88 -8.62
CA GLU A 180 -33.23 16.38 -7.96
C GLU A 180 -34.24 16.92 -8.98
N THR A 181 -33.79 17.71 -9.96
CA THR A 181 -34.67 18.26 -11.01
C THR A 181 -35.27 17.18 -11.91
N LEU A 182 -34.58 16.06 -12.08
CA LEU A 182 -35.07 14.88 -12.77
C LEU A 182 -35.97 13.97 -11.91
N GLY A 183 -36.35 14.40 -10.70
CA GLY A 183 -37.18 13.65 -9.77
C GLY A 183 -36.43 12.52 -9.04
N GLY A 184 -35.12 12.52 -9.06
CA GLY A 184 -34.31 11.52 -8.38
C GLY A 184 -34.25 11.75 -6.86
N ASN A 185 -34.10 10.66 -6.12
CA ASN A 185 -33.96 10.68 -4.68
C ASN A 185 -32.46 10.69 -4.25
N ARG A 186 -32.22 10.91 -2.95
CA ARG A 186 -30.85 11.00 -2.38
C ARG A 186 -30.03 9.72 -2.59
N LEU A 187 -30.65 8.54 -2.55
CA LEU A 187 -29.97 7.28 -2.84
C LEU A 187 -29.54 7.20 -4.31
N GLN A 188 -30.36 7.67 -5.23
CA GLN A 188 -30.02 7.74 -6.66
C GLN A 188 -28.88 8.75 -6.91
N ALA A 189 -28.88 9.90 -6.22
CA ALA A 189 -27.79 10.86 -6.28
C ALA A 189 -26.47 10.21 -5.83
N PHE A 190 -26.49 9.47 -4.72
CA PHE A 190 -25.29 8.76 -4.23
C PHE A 190 -24.80 7.69 -5.21
N THR A 191 -25.70 6.77 -5.60
CA THR A 191 -25.29 5.58 -6.39
C THR A 191 -24.96 5.89 -7.85
N LYS A 192 -25.52 6.97 -8.43
CA LYS A 192 -25.30 7.33 -9.84
C LYS A 192 -24.32 8.46 -10.06
N VAL A 193 -24.09 9.32 -9.07
CA VAL A 193 -23.22 10.50 -9.22
C VAL A 193 -22.06 10.45 -8.23
N VAL A 194 -22.34 10.44 -6.90
CA VAL A 194 -21.31 10.57 -5.88
C VAL A 194 -20.33 9.39 -5.91
N PHE A 195 -20.84 8.18 -5.73
CA PHE A 195 -20.00 6.98 -5.63
C PHE A 195 -19.23 6.69 -6.93
N PRO A 196 -19.85 6.68 -8.13
CA PRO A 196 -19.12 6.46 -9.37
C PRO A 196 -18.09 7.56 -9.66
N GLY A 197 -18.44 8.83 -9.38
CA GLY A 197 -17.54 9.97 -9.56
C GLY A 197 -16.34 9.96 -8.62
N SER A 198 -16.51 9.38 -7.42
CA SER A 198 -15.45 9.26 -6.41
C SER A 198 -14.56 8.02 -6.60
N LEU A 199 -14.93 7.07 -7.44
CA LEU A 199 -14.27 5.77 -7.55
C LEU A 199 -12.76 5.84 -7.89
N PRO A 200 -12.27 6.71 -8.80
CA PRO A 200 -10.85 6.84 -9.05
C PRO A 200 -10.07 7.30 -7.80
N THR A 201 -10.61 8.29 -7.08
CA THR A 201 -10.00 8.80 -5.85
C THR A 201 -10.08 7.75 -4.72
N PHE A 202 -11.17 7.02 -4.62
CA PHE A 202 -11.32 5.90 -3.68
C PHE A 202 -10.24 4.83 -3.90
N LEU A 203 -9.96 4.43 -5.14
CA LEU A 203 -8.90 3.47 -5.46
C LEU A 203 -7.51 3.99 -5.08
N SER A 204 -7.26 5.29 -5.30
CA SER A 204 -6.02 5.92 -4.87
C SER A 204 -5.85 5.95 -3.34
N ILE A 205 -6.92 6.24 -2.60
CA ILE A 205 -6.96 6.16 -1.13
C ILE A 205 -6.71 4.72 -0.68
N ALA A 206 -7.33 3.72 -1.32
CA ALA A 206 -7.13 2.32 -1.02
C ALA A 206 -5.67 1.89 -1.19
N LYS A 207 -4.98 2.33 -2.26
CA LYS A 207 -3.54 2.05 -2.45
C LYS A 207 -2.66 2.59 -1.32
N THR A 208 -2.98 3.76 -0.81
CA THR A 208 -2.24 4.31 0.34
C THR A 208 -2.50 3.49 1.59
N ASN A 209 -3.73 3.03 1.79
CA ASN A 209 -4.14 2.32 3.00
C ASN A 209 -3.60 0.89 3.08
N ILE A 210 -3.26 0.21 1.97
CA ILE A 210 -2.61 -1.10 2.05
C ILE A 210 -1.21 -0.99 2.68
N GLY A 211 -0.47 0.07 2.35
CA GLY A 211 0.82 0.35 2.99
C GLY A 211 0.68 0.68 4.47
N LEU A 212 -0.33 1.48 4.85
CA LEU A 212 -0.62 1.79 6.24
C LEU A 212 -1.04 0.55 7.05
N ALA A 213 -1.84 -0.33 6.46
CA ALA A 213 -2.22 -1.62 7.06
C ALA A 213 -0.99 -2.49 7.34
N LEU A 214 -0.08 -2.60 6.36
CA LEU A 214 1.18 -3.35 6.53
C LEU A 214 2.03 -2.77 7.67
N VAL A 215 2.20 -1.44 7.74
CA VAL A 215 2.92 -0.77 8.84
C VAL A 215 2.30 -1.10 10.20
N GLY A 216 0.97 -1.03 10.31
CA GLY A 216 0.28 -1.33 11.54
C GLY A 216 0.36 -2.80 11.94
N VAL A 217 0.33 -3.72 10.98
CA VAL A 217 0.55 -5.16 11.21
C VAL A 217 1.96 -5.41 11.73
N ILE A 218 2.98 -4.80 11.14
CA ILE A 218 4.37 -4.92 11.60
C ILE A 218 4.51 -4.45 13.05
N ILE A 219 3.90 -3.32 13.41
CA ILE A 219 3.88 -2.82 14.80
C ILE A 219 3.21 -3.86 15.71
N GLY A 220 2.10 -4.45 15.29
CA GLY A 220 1.40 -5.49 16.03
C GLY A 220 2.25 -6.77 16.18
N GLU A 221 2.91 -7.22 15.11
CA GLU A 221 3.81 -8.37 15.13
C GLU A 221 5.03 -8.14 16.02
N PHE A 222 5.58 -6.93 16.09
CA PHE A 222 6.69 -6.57 16.99
C PHE A 222 6.33 -6.80 18.46
N LEU A 223 5.12 -6.48 18.84
CA LEU A 223 4.71 -6.45 20.24
C LEU A 223 3.95 -7.71 20.69
N ALA A 224 3.20 -8.32 19.77
CA ALA A 224 2.29 -9.42 20.09
C ALA A 224 2.43 -10.64 19.18
N GLY A 225 3.30 -10.57 18.15
CA GLY A 225 3.50 -11.65 17.18
C GLY A 225 4.27 -12.82 17.77
N ARG A 226 3.90 -14.03 17.33
CA ARG A 226 4.68 -15.27 17.48
C ARG A 226 5.10 -15.83 16.12
N GLN A 227 4.60 -15.23 15.06
CA GLN A 227 4.88 -15.52 13.68
C GLN A 227 4.76 -14.21 12.89
N GLY A 228 5.23 -14.19 11.67
CA GLY A 228 5.25 -13.01 10.82
C GLY A 228 6.65 -12.47 10.60
N LEU A 229 6.81 -11.58 9.63
CA LEU A 229 8.10 -10.96 9.31
C LEU A 229 8.50 -9.93 10.36
N GLY A 230 7.53 -9.21 10.93
CA GLY A 230 7.79 -8.30 12.06
C GLY A 230 8.29 -9.07 13.29
N TYR A 231 7.72 -10.24 13.58
CA TYR A 231 8.26 -11.11 14.62
C TYR A 231 9.71 -11.52 14.34
N LEU A 232 10.04 -11.89 13.08
CA LEU A 232 11.43 -12.25 12.72
C LEU A 232 12.41 -11.09 12.89
N ILE A 233 11.97 -9.85 12.62
CA ILE A 233 12.80 -8.65 12.83
C ILE A 233 13.15 -8.50 14.31
N ILE A 234 12.15 -8.52 15.20
CA ILE A 234 12.37 -8.38 16.65
C ILE A 234 13.16 -9.57 17.21
N TYR A 235 12.86 -10.78 16.74
CA TYR A 235 13.62 -11.96 17.14
C TYR A 235 15.09 -11.85 16.71
N GLY A 236 15.35 -11.45 15.46
CA GLY A 236 16.70 -11.21 14.95
C GLY A 236 17.48 -10.16 15.74
N GLU A 237 16.80 -9.07 16.15
CA GLU A 237 17.36 -8.04 17.03
C GLU A 237 17.74 -8.62 18.40
N GLN A 238 16.83 -9.32 19.06
CA GLN A 238 17.03 -9.85 20.41
C GLN A 238 18.14 -10.93 20.50
N VAL A 239 18.34 -11.70 19.43
CA VAL A 239 19.37 -12.74 19.38
C VAL A 239 20.62 -12.32 18.61
N PHE A 240 20.73 -11.04 18.23
CA PHE A 240 21.84 -10.47 17.45
C PHE A 240 22.09 -11.18 16.11
N LYS A 241 21.02 -11.72 15.47
CA LYS A 241 21.05 -12.29 14.11
C LYS A 241 20.65 -11.22 13.09
N LEU A 242 21.57 -10.31 12.78
CA LEU A 242 21.29 -9.18 11.91
C LEU A 242 20.99 -9.60 10.45
N ASP A 243 21.53 -10.74 10.01
CA ASP A 243 21.21 -11.33 8.70
C ASP A 243 19.70 -11.61 8.59
N LEU A 244 19.10 -12.21 9.62
CA LEU A 244 17.67 -12.51 9.69
C LEU A 244 16.82 -11.23 9.75
N LEU A 245 17.25 -10.25 10.54
CA LEU A 245 16.59 -8.96 10.66
C LEU A 245 16.55 -8.23 9.31
N ILE A 246 17.71 -8.05 8.68
CA ILE A 246 17.80 -7.32 7.40
C ILE A 246 17.12 -8.08 6.28
N MET A 247 17.26 -9.42 6.22
CA MET A 247 16.52 -10.27 5.29
C MET A 247 15.01 -10.04 5.41
N SER A 248 14.47 -10.04 6.61
CA SER A 248 13.04 -9.84 6.87
C SER A 248 12.57 -8.45 6.42
N ILE A 249 13.39 -7.40 6.64
CA ILE A 249 13.08 -6.04 6.13
C ILE A 249 13.05 -6.02 4.61
N VAL A 250 14.02 -6.65 3.93
CA VAL A 250 14.08 -6.70 2.47
C VAL A 250 12.84 -7.41 1.90
N ILE A 251 12.43 -8.51 2.53
CA ILE A 251 11.21 -9.25 2.14
C ILE A 251 9.97 -8.38 2.36
N LEU A 252 9.87 -7.65 3.47
CA LEU A 252 8.77 -6.71 3.72
C LEU A 252 8.69 -5.63 2.64
N CYS A 253 9.82 -5.06 2.22
CA CYS A 253 9.86 -4.10 1.12
C CYS A 253 9.35 -4.72 -0.18
N ALA A 254 9.73 -5.96 -0.48
CA ALA A 254 9.25 -6.68 -1.66
C ALA A 254 7.74 -6.94 -1.60
N ILE A 255 7.21 -7.33 -0.43
CA ILE A 255 5.77 -7.52 -0.19
C ILE A 255 5.01 -6.21 -0.36
N ALA A 256 5.50 -5.11 0.23
CA ALA A 256 4.88 -3.79 0.08
C ALA A 256 4.78 -3.37 -1.39
N MET A 257 5.86 -3.55 -2.15
CA MET A 257 5.88 -3.27 -3.59
C MET A 257 4.90 -4.16 -4.36
N LEU A 258 4.83 -5.44 -4.03
CA LEU A 258 3.91 -6.40 -4.66
C LEU A 258 2.45 -6.01 -4.42
N LEU A 259 2.07 -5.74 -3.17
CA LEU A 259 0.71 -5.34 -2.79
C LEU A 259 0.31 -4.02 -3.48
N TYR A 260 1.19 -3.03 -3.48
CA TYR A 260 0.97 -1.77 -4.18
C TYR A 260 0.79 -1.98 -5.69
N TRP A 261 1.62 -2.81 -6.30
CA TRP A 261 1.55 -3.11 -7.73
C TRP A 261 0.25 -3.84 -8.09
N LEU A 262 -0.18 -4.82 -7.29
CA LEU A 262 -1.45 -5.51 -7.49
C LEU A 262 -2.64 -4.56 -7.45
N LEU A 263 -2.69 -3.66 -6.47
CA LEU A 263 -3.74 -2.64 -6.40
C LEU A 263 -3.68 -1.64 -7.56
N SER A 264 -2.48 -1.27 -8.02
CA SER A 264 -2.32 -0.41 -9.21
C SER A 264 -2.81 -1.08 -10.48
N LEU A 265 -2.69 -2.40 -10.61
CA LEU A 265 -3.27 -3.15 -11.72
C LEU A 265 -4.80 -3.15 -11.68
N LEU A 266 -5.37 -3.38 -10.50
CA LEU A 266 -6.83 -3.33 -10.31
C LEU A 266 -7.40 -1.95 -10.64
N GLU A 267 -6.77 -0.88 -10.15
CA GLU A 267 -7.14 0.50 -10.47
C GLU A 267 -7.17 0.74 -11.99
N ARG A 268 -6.09 0.43 -12.70
CA ARG A 268 -6.03 0.59 -14.16
C ARG A 268 -7.13 -0.19 -14.88
N GLN A 269 -7.44 -1.40 -14.45
CA GLN A 269 -8.51 -2.19 -15.06
C GLN A 269 -9.89 -1.57 -14.85
N ILE A 270 -10.14 -1.01 -13.66
CA ILE A 270 -11.40 -0.34 -13.33
C ILE A 270 -11.53 0.97 -14.12
N GLU A 271 -10.47 1.79 -14.15
CA GLU A 271 -10.44 3.04 -14.93
C GLU A 271 -10.69 2.80 -16.41
N HIS A 272 -10.02 1.81 -17.02
CA HIS A 272 -10.27 1.44 -18.42
C HIS A 272 -11.71 1.02 -18.70
N ARG A 273 -12.35 0.31 -17.78
CA ARG A 273 -13.77 -0.08 -17.93
C ARG A 273 -14.73 1.08 -17.77
N MET A 274 -14.42 2.07 -16.92
CA MET A 274 -15.28 3.22 -16.65
C MET A 274 -15.16 4.30 -17.75
N LEU A 275 -13.96 4.51 -18.27
CA LEU A 275 -13.70 5.55 -19.26
C LEU A 275 -13.98 5.08 -20.70
N GLY A 276 -14.32 3.81 -20.92
CA GLY A 276 -14.63 3.25 -22.25
C GLY A 276 -13.43 3.27 -23.21
N MET A 277 -12.19 3.36 -22.69
CA MET A 277 -10.95 3.33 -23.48
C MET A 277 -10.28 1.96 -23.45
#